data_92dc76585619f1dcd4b5a0226378f0be
#
_entry.id   92dc76585619f1dcd4b5a0226378f0be
#
_cell.length_a   1.000
_cell.length_b   1.000
_cell.length_c   1.000
_cell.angle_alpha   90.00
_cell.angle_beta   90.00
_cell.angle_gamma   90.00
#
_symmetry.space_group_name_H-M   'P 1'
#
loop_
_entity.id
_entity.type
_entity.pdbx_description
1 polymer ?
#
loop_
_entity_poly.entity_id
_entity_poly.type
_entity_poly.pdbx_seq_one_letter_code
_entity_poly.pdbx_strand_id
1 'polypeptide(L)'
;MDKKLLFIVNPRAGRTKSFAPLFDAVACFSKAGYLVKVFLTEGRGDATRAAAELGGAYDLVVCAGGDGTFNEMVSGLMQLPECPEVGYLPNGSTNDFAASLHIPATPLKAAESIVNGHPFYLDVGRHNDRYFAYVASFGAFTRSSYSVPQATKNALGHFAYILEGMKDLDSLRPYRCRVETGEETFEGEFIFGAVCNSTSLGGIMKLDPSRVQMDDGAFELLLLRMPKTAFDLQSLIAAISRMDYNGPCLLYTSPSPRDSTSS
;
A
#
# COMPACT_ATOMS: atom_id res chain seq x y z
N MET A 1 -10.72 -22.81 24.15
CA MET A 1 -9.40 -22.94 23.50
C MET A 1 -8.75 -21.59 23.53
N ASP A 2 -7.47 -21.51 23.83
CA ASP A 2 -6.75 -20.25 23.79
C ASP A 2 -6.63 -19.79 22.33
N LYS A 3 -6.95 -18.52 22.06
CA LYS A 3 -6.79 -17.93 20.74
C LYS A 3 -5.31 -17.84 20.39
N LYS A 4 -4.93 -18.19 19.18
CA LYS A 4 -3.53 -18.20 18.73
C LYS A 4 -3.26 -17.02 17.82
N LEU A 5 -2.16 -16.32 18.09
CA LEU A 5 -1.70 -15.18 17.28
C LEU A 5 -0.28 -15.43 16.77
N LEU A 6 -0.09 -15.32 15.45
CA LEU A 6 1.22 -15.26 14.81
C LEU A 6 1.61 -13.79 14.62
N PHE A 7 2.69 -13.37 15.26
CA PHE A 7 3.21 -12.00 15.19
C PHE A 7 4.46 -11.95 14.32
N ILE A 8 4.32 -11.56 13.06
CA ILE A 8 5.41 -11.43 12.09
C ILE A 8 6.00 -10.03 12.22
N VAL A 9 7.26 -9.96 12.60
CA VAL A 9 7.96 -8.70 12.90
C VAL A 9 9.14 -8.53 11.96
N ASN A 10 9.20 -7.38 11.28
CA ASN A 10 10.38 -6.97 10.54
C ASN A 10 11.28 -6.08 11.42
N PRO A 11 12.39 -6.60 11.96
CA PRO A 11 13.25 -5.87 12.87
C PRO A 11 14.02 -4.72 12.20
N ARG A 12 14.05 -4.70 10.86
CA ARG A 12 14.72 -3.66 10.06
C ARG A 12 13.77 -2.56 9.59
N ALA A 13 12.46 -2.71 9.85
CA ALA A 13 11.48 -1.69 9.48
C ALA A 13 11.56 -0.48 10.41
N GLY A 14 11.38 0.70 9.82
CA GLY A 14 11.31 1.95 10.57
C GLY A 14 12.65 2.50 11.07
N ARG A 15 12.54 3.52 11.91
CA ARG A 15 13.68 4.25 12.48
C ARG A 15 14.00 3.85 13.92
N THR A 16 13.11 3.12 14.55
CA THR A 16 13.20 2.82 15.99
C THR A 16 14.12 1.62 16.19
N LYS A 17 15.27 1.85 16.80
CA LYS A 17 16.22 0.80 17.19
C LYS A 17 15.78 0.00 18.42
N SER A 18 14.61 0.29 18.98
CA SER A 18 14.09 -0.33 20.19
C SER A 18 12.91 -1.25 19.90
N PHE A 19 12.95 -2.46 20.44
CA PHE A 19 11.82 -3.39 20.40
C PHE A 19 10.81 -3.15 21.53
N ALA A 20 11.09 -2.26 22.49
CA ALA A 20 10.22 -2.04 23.64
C ALA A 20 8.75 -1.77 23.28
N PRO A 21 8.42 -0.92 22.27
CA PRO A 21 7.02 -0.71 21.89
C PRO A 21 6.32 -1.96 21.35
N LEU A 22 7.08 -2.93 20.78
CA LEU A 22 6.52 -4.19 20.31
C LEU A 22 6.24 -5.16 21.46
N PHE A 23 7.01 -5.09 22.54
CA PHE A 23 6.71 -5.85 23.78
C PHE A 23 5.41 -5.38 24.42
N ASP A 24 5.11 -4.08 24.38
CA ASP A 24 3.83 -3.54 24.86
C ASP A 24 2.66 -4.09 24.04
N ALA A 25 2.83 -4.20 22.71
CA ALA A 25 1.84 -4.81 21.83
C ALA A 25 1.65 -6.31 22.14
N VAL A 26 2.73 -7.07 22.35
CA VAL A 26 2.66 -8.48 22.75
C VAL A 26 1.93 -8.63 24.10
N ALA A 27 2.23 -7.75 25.06
CA ALA A 27 1.54 -7.75 26.34
C ALA A 27 0.04 -7.43 26.20
N CYS A 28 -0.33 -6.53 25.28
CA CYS A 28 -1.72 -6.22 24.95
C CYS A 28 -2.44 -7.47 24.42
N PHE A 29 -1.88 -8.15 23.42
CA PHE A 29 -2.45 -9.37 22.86
C PHE A 29 -2.55 -10.50 23.91
N SER A 30 -1.53 -10.70 24.74
CA SER A 30 -1.54 -11.71 25.79
C SER A 30 -2.63 -11.44 26.83
N LYS A 31 -2.84 -10.18 27.23
CA LYS A 31 -3.93 -9.79 28.14
C LYS A 31 -5.32 -10.02 27.51
N ALA A 32 -5.42 -9.93 26.18
CA ALA A 32 -6.64 -10.24 25.44
C ALA A 32 -6.88 -11.75 25.24
N GLY A 33 -6.03 -12.61 25.81
CA GLY A 33 -6.18 -14.06 25.77
C GLY A 33 -5.55 -14.75 24.58
N TYR A 34 -4.66 -14.09 23.84
CA TYR A 34 -3.93 -14.70 22.75
C TYR A 34 -2.64 -15.37 23.22
N LEU A 35 -2.41 -16.60 22.75
CA LEU A 35 -1.09 -17.22 22.78
C LEU A 35 -0.27 -16.67 21.60
N VAL A 36 0.70 -15.82 21.88
CA VAL A 36 1.47 -15.09 20.86
C VAL A 36 2.74 -15.85 20.49
N LYS A 37 2.87 -16.22 19.19
CA LYS A 37 4.14 -16.67 18.61
C LYS A 37 4.74 -15.53 17.80
N VAL A 38 5.94 -15.12 18.16
CA VAL A 38 6.69 -14.09 17.42
C VAL A 38 7.58 -14.75 16.37
N PHE A 39 7.53 -14.25 15.13
CA PHE A 39 8.40 -14.61 14.03
C PHE A 39 9.15 -13.37 13.56
N LEU A 40 10.47 -13.38 13.64
CA LEU A 40 11.32 -12.29 13.15
C LEU A 40 11.75 -12.57 11.71
N THR A 41 11.52 -11.62 10.80
CA THR A 41 12.00 -11.72 9.42
C THR A 41 13.49 -11.38 9.34
N GLU A 42 14.24 -12.12 8.56
CA GLU A 42 15.67 -11.90 8.31
C GLU A 42 15.92 -11.22 6.96
N GLY A 43 15.01 -11.40 6.00
CA GLY A 43 15.14 -10.88 4.66
C GLY A 43 13.83 -10.78 3.89
N ARG A 44 13.96 -10.41 2.64
CA ARG A 44 12.83 -10.30 1.71
C ARG A 44 12.22 -11.68 1.44
N GLY A 45 10.87 -11.74 1.47
CA GLY A 45 10.10 -12.97 1.26
C GLY A 45 9.86 -13.80 2.51
N ASP A 46 10.55 -13.49 3.63
CA ASP A 46 10.36 -14.25 4.87
C ASP A 46 8.96 -14.10 5.44
N ALA A 47 8.37 -12.90 5.35
CA ALA A 47 7.01 -12.68 5.80
C ALA A 47 6.00 -13.48 4.94
N THR A 48 6.23 -13.59 3.62
CA THR A 48 5.41 -14.41 2.73
C THR A 48 5.49 -15.88 3.12
N ARG A 49 6.72 -16.39 3.32
CA ARG A 49 6.96 -17.79 3.70
C ARG A 49 6.33 -18.11 5.05
N ALA A 50 6.58 -17.27 6.06
CA ALA A 50 6.02 -17.49 7.40
C ALA A 50 4.49 -17.46 7.41
N ALA A 51 3.88 -16.56 6.66
CA ALA A 51 2.43 -16.47 6.52
C ALA A 51 1.83 -17.69 5.81
N ALA A 52 2.45 -18.14 4.71
CA ALA A 52 1.99 -19.30 3.95
C ALA A 52 2.16 -20.62 4.73
N GLU A 53 3.29 -20.80 5.43
CA GLU A 53 3.59 -22.05 6.13
C GLU A 53 2.90 -22.16 7.50
N LEU A 54 2.75 -21.04 8.20
CA LEU A 54 2.29 -21.03 9.58
C LEU A 54 0.89 -20.45 9.76
N GLY A 55 0.49 -19.49 8.92
CA GLY A 55 -0.70 -18.66 9.12
C GLY A 55 -1.99 -19.44 9.36
N GLY A 56 -2.20 -20.54 8.63
CA GLY A 56 -3.41 -21.35 8.73
C GLY A 56 -3.60 -22.07 10.09
N ALA A 57 -2.59 -22.05 10.97
CA ALA A 57 -2.68 -22.64 12.31
C ALA A 57 -3.04 -21.59 13.40
N TYR A 58 -3.33 -20.35 13.00
CA TYR A 58 -3.58 -19.21 13.89
C TYR A 58 -4.91 -18.55 13.58
N ASP A 59 -5.55 -18.02 14.62
CA ASP A 59 -6.82 -17.30 14.51
C ASP A 59 -6.58 -15.87 14.01
N LEU A 60 -5.42 -15.29 14.35
CA LEU A 60 -5.02 -13.94 13.99
C LEU A 60 -3.55 -13.91 13.57
N VAL A 61 -3.25 -13.28 12.44
CA VAL A 61 -1.88 -13.03 11.98
C VAL A 61 -1.62 -11.53 11.95
N VAL A 62 -0.65 -11.07 12.72
CA VAL A 62 -0.34 -9.65 12.84
C VAL A 62 1.04 -9.36 12.27
N CYS A 63 1.14 -8.31 11.44
CA CYS A 63 2.38 -7.79 10.91
C CYS A 63 2.84 -6.55 11.67
N ALA A 64 4.09 -6.52 12.14
CA ALA A 64 4.78 -5.31 12.54
C ALA A 64 5.89 -5.00 11.53
N GLY A 65 5.65 -4.01 10.68
CA GLY A 65 6.55 -3.66 9.59
C GLY A 65 6.07 -2.44 8.80
N GLY A 66 6.65 -2.21 7.64
CA GLY A 66 6.16 -1.24 6.67
C GLY A 66 5.21 -1.91 5.66
N ASP A 67 4.69 -1.11 4.72
CA ASP A 67 3.75 -1.55 3.68
C ASP A 67 4.26 -2.76 2.89
N GLY A 68 5.58 -2.83 2.62
CA GLY A 68 6.20 -3.97 1.95
C GLY A 68 6.13 -5.27 2.75
N THR A 69 6.38 -5.21 4.06
CA THR A 69 6.30 -6.40 4.94
C THR A 69 4.85 -6.87 5.08
N PHE A 70 3.91 -5.92 5.20
CA PHE A 70 2.49 -6.21 5.22
C PHE A 70 2.04 -6.89 3.92
N ASN A 71 2.45 -6.35 2.78
CA ASN A 71 2.15 -6.94 1.48
C ASN A 71 2.74 -8.35 1.29
N GLU A 72 3.96 -8.59 1.79
CA GLU A 72 4.54 -9.93 1.81
C GLU A 72 3.70 -10.90 2.66
N MET A 73 3.29 -10.49 3.86
CA MET A 73 2.43 -11.31 4.71
C MET A 73 1.10 -11.64 4.03
N VAL A 74 0.39 -10.64 3.49
CA VAL A 74 -0.86 -10.86 2.74
C VAL A 74 -0.64 -11.81 1.57
N SER A 75 0.44 -11.64 0.80
CA SER A 75 0.76 -12.55 -0.31
C SER A 75 0.97 -14.00 0.12
N GLY A 76 1.43 -14.23 1.34
CA GLY A 76 1.52 -15.57 1.93
C GLY A 76 0.17 -16.11 2.35
N LEU A 77 -0.63 -15.30 3.05
CA LEU A 77 -1.96 -15.69 3.53
C LEU A 77 -2.93 -16.01 2.38
N MET A 78 -2.83 -15.30 1.26
CA MET A 78 -3.63 -15.54 0.05
C MET A 78 -3.34 -16.90 -0.63
N GLN A 79 -2.35 -17.65 -0.18
CA GLN A 79 -2.08 -19.01 -0.62
C GLN A 79 -2.81 -20.07 0.23
N LEU A 80 -3.39 -19.67 1.35
CA LEU A 80 -4.12 -20.55 2.25
C LEU A 80 -5.55 -20.80 1.75
N PRO A 81 -6.12 -21.99 2.01
CA PRO A 81 -7.52 -22.28 1.70
C PRO A 81 -8.51 -21.34 2.42
N GLU A 82 -8.17 -20.97 3.65
CA GLU A 82 -8.91 -20.03 4.48
C GLU A 82 -7.92 -19.01 5.07
N CYS A 83 -8.20 -17.74 4.86
CA CYS A 83 -7.37 -16.66 5.38
C CYS A 83 -7.78 -16.35 6.82
N PRO A 84 -6.86 -16.39 7.79
CA PRO A 84 -7.14 -15.95 9.16
C PRO A 84 -7.39 -14.43 9.22
N GLU A 85 -7.88 -13.96 10.36
CA GLU A 85 -7.95 -12.51 10.61
C GLU A 85 -6.55 -11.88 10.55
N VAL A 86 -6.48 -10.63 10.08
CA VAL A 86 -5.22 -9.93 9.84
C VAL A 86 -5.17 -8.64 10.65
N GLY A 87 -4.03 -8.42 11.31
CA GLY A 87 -3.72 -7.16 11.98
C GLY A 87 -2.47 -6.49 11.42
N TYR A 88 -2.41 -5.17 11.52
CA TYR A 88 -1.25 -4.40 11.06
C TYR A 88 -0.79 -3.37 12.11
N LEU A 89 0.47 -3.48 12.52
CA LEU A 89 1.19 -2.51 13.33
C LEU A 89 2.17 -1.77 12.43
N PRO A 90 1.87 -0.52 12.03
CA PRO A 90 2.71 0.23 11.11
C PRO A 90 4.03 0.62 11.77
N ASN A 91 5.13 0.08 11.27
CA ASN A 91 6.48 0.35 11.76
C ASN A 91 7.46 0.69 10.62
N GLY A 92 6.97 1.05 9.46
CA GLY A 92 7.76 1.47 8.31
C GLY A 92 7.99 2.98 8.27
N SER A 93 8.60 3.44 7.17
CA SER A 93 8.92 4.86 6.97
C SER A 93 7.71 5.68 6.54
N THR A 94 6.82 5.12 5.73
CA THR A 94 5.69 5.82 5.11
C THR A 94 4.36 5.32 5.69
N ASN A 95 4.12 4.01 5.65
CA ASN A 95 2.92 3.35 6.16
C ASN A 95 1.62 3.91 5.54
N ASP A 96 1.63 4.10 4.22
CA ASP A 96 0.50 4.69 3.48
C ASP A 96 -0.78 3.87 3.61
N PHE A 97 -0.65 2.55 3.58
CA PHE A 97 -1.78 1.66 3.73
C PHE A 97 -2.43 1.78 5.12
N ALA A 98 -1.59 1.84 6.17
CA ALA A 98 -2.09 2.07 7.52
C ALA A 98 -2.76 3.45 7.66
N ALA A 99 -2.22 4.47 7.00
CA ALA A 99 -2.82 5.81 6.99
C ALA A 99 -4.19 5.82 6.30
N SER A 100 -4.34 5.08 5.19
CA SER A 100 -5.62 4.93 4.48
C SER A 100 -6.69 4.25 5.34
N LEU A 101 -6.29 3.31 6.19
CA LEU A 101 -7.16 2.60 7.12
C LEU A 101 -7.31 3.28 8.48
N HIS A 102 -6.72 4.47 8.66
CA HIS A 102 -6.70 5.18 9.94
C HIS A 102 -6.13 4.36 11.12
N ILE A 103 -5.22 3.42 10.83
CA ILE A 103 -4.57 2.62 11.86
C ILE A 103 -3.62 3.51 12.68
N PRO A 104 -3.68 3.47 14.02
CA PRO A 104 -2.79 4.26 14.87
C PRO A 104 -1.31 3.98 14.58
N ALA A 105 -0.50 5.04 14.54
CA ALA A 105 0.92 4.94 14.21
C ALA A 105 1.79 4.31 15.33
N THR A 106 1.29 4.27 16.56
CA THR A 106 2.04 3.66 17.69
C THR A 106 1.67 2.19 17.86
N PRO A 107 2.65 1.28 18.04
CA PRO A 107 2.38 -0.16 18.11
C PRO A 107 1.34 -0.55 19.17
N LEU A 108 1.41 0.05 20.36
CA LEU A 108 0.44 -0.25 21.42
C LEU A 108 -0.99 0.14 21.02
N LYS A 109 -1.20 1.36 20.51
CA LYS A 109 -2.54 1.80 20.10
C LYS A 109 -3.07 0.99 18.89
N ALA A 110 -2.18 0.59 17.99
CA ALA A 110 -2.55 -0.30 16.89
C ALA A 110 -2.95 -1.69 17.41
N ALA A 111 -2.23 -2.24 18.38
CA ALA A 111 -2.60 -3.49 19.03
C ALA A 111 -3.95 -3.39 19.78
N GLU A 112 -4.17 -2.29 20.50
CA GLU A 112 -5.46 -2.01 21.17
C GLU A 112 -6.61 -1.91 20.17
N SER A 113 -6.39 -1.30 19.00
CA SER A 113 -7.42 -1.21 17.94
C SER A 113 -7.72 -2.57 17.33
N ILE A 114 -6.74 -3.45 17.20
CA ILE A 114 -6.95 -4.84 16.73
C ILE A 114 -7.77 -5.64 17.77
N VAL A 115 -7.42 -5.53 19.03
CA VAL A 115 -8.08 -6.30 20.12
C VAL A 115 -9.52 -5.86 20.35
N ASN A 116 -9.79 -4.54 20.26
CA ASN A 116 -11.09 -3.96 20.60
C ASN A 116 -11.93 -3.59 19.35
N GLY A 117 -11.37 -3.73 18.17
CA GLY A 117 -12.02 -3.38 16.91
C GLY A 117 -12.89 -4.50 16.37
N HIS A 118 -13.44 -4.25 15.21
CA HIS A 118 -14.19 -5.22 14.43
C HIS A 118 -13.46 -5.49 13.11
N PRO A 119 -13.36 -6.76 12.68
CA PRO A 119 -12.78 -7.08 11.39
C PRO A 119 -13.68 -6.52 10.26
N PHE A 120 -13.04 -6.12 9.17
CA PHE A 120 -13.69 -5.71 7.93
C PHE A 120 -12.96 -6.34 6.75
N TYR A 121 -13.65 -6.47 5.63
CA TYR A 121 -13.07 -7.05 4.43
C TYR A 121 -12.27 -6.00 3.66
N LEU A 122 -11.24 -6.46 2.97
CA LEU A 122 -10.42 -5.65 2.08
C LEU A 122 -10.19 -6.40 0.78
N ASP A 123 -10.25 -5.68 -0.31
CA ASP A 123 -9.87 -6.24 -1.60
C ASP A 123 -8.37 -6.43 -1.71
N VAL A 124 -7.97 -7.55 -2.30
CA VAL A 124 -6.59 -7.89 -2.58
C VAL A 124 -6.43 -8.11 -4.07
N GLY A 125 -5.59 -7.31 -4.70
CA GLY A 125 -5.30 -7.42 -6.12
C GLY A 125 -4.30 -8.53 -6.40
N ARG A 126 -4.39 -9.10 -7.62
CA ARG A 126 -3.44 -10.08 -8.12
C ARG A 126 -2.72 -9.54 -9.35
N HIS A 127 -1.40 -9.56 -9.31
CA HIS A 127 -0.54 -9.23 -10.45
C HIS A 127 0.35 -10.43 -10.79
N ASN A 128 0.02 -11.14 -11.86
CA ASN A 128 0.60 -12.44 -12.20
C ASN A 128 0.46 -13.44 -11.04
N ASP A 129 1.59 -13.87 -10.47
CA ASP A 129 1.64 -14.83 -9.35
C ASP A 129 1.80 -14.16 -7.97
N ARG A 130 1.62 -12.83 -7.91
CA ARG A 130 1.80 -12.05 -6.69
C ARG A 130 0.51 -11.34 -6.32
N TYR A 131 0.30 -11.19 -5.03
CA TYR A 131 -0.81 -10.41 -4.50
C TYR A 131 -0.34 -9.05 -4.00
N PHE A 132 -1.22 -8.06 -4.04
CA PHE A 132 -0.99 -6.75 -3.44
C PHE A 132 -2.24 -6.28 -2.72
N ALA A 133 -2.08 -5.80 -1.48
CA ALA A 133 -3.15 -5.20 -0.69
C ALA A 133 -3.19 -3.68 -0.83
N TYR A 134 -2.09 -3.09 -1.29
CA TYR A 134 -1.88 -1.65 -1.30
C TYR A 134 -1.76 -1.10 -2.72
N VAL A 135 -0.69 -1.44 -3.43
CA VAL A 135 -0.42 -0.92 -4.77
C VAL A 135 0.41 -1.88 -5.62
N ALA A 136 0.05 -1.98 -6.90
CA ALA A 136 0.91 -2.48 -7.96
C ALA A 136 1.22 -1.34 -8.92
N SER A 137 2.49 -1.06 -9.20
CA SER A 137 2.90 0.06 -10.03
C SER A 137 4.08 -0.28 -10.94
N PHE A 138 4.17 0.44 -12.07
CA PHE A 138 5.28 0.36 -12.99
C PHE A 138 5.77 1.76 -13.40
N GLY A 139 6.97 1.81 -13.96
CA GLY A 139 7.51 3.00 -14.58
C GLY A 139 8.34 3.89 -13.66
N ALA A 140 8.32 5.17 -13.94
CA ALA A 140 9.05 6.18 -13.19
C ALA A 140 8.66 6.13 -11.70
N PHE A 141 9.58 6.51 -10.81
CA PHE A 141 9.37 6.60 -9.36
C PHE A 141 9.31 5.27 -8.60
N THR A 142 9.13 4.13 -9.27
CA THR A 142 9.09 2.82 -8.59
C THR A 142 10.43 2.42 -7.95
N ARG A 143 11.55 2.90 -8.49
CA ARG A 143 12.90 2.67 -7.95
C ARG A 143 13.35 3.71 -6.94
N SER A 144 12.83 4.93 -7.00
CA SER A 144 13.27 6.06 -6.16
C SER A 144 12.70 6.01 -4.75
N SER A 145 11.58 5.31 -4.53
CA SER A 145 10.94 5.19 -3.22
C SER A 145 11.87 4.60 -2.14
N TYR A 146 12.93 3.90 -2.54
CA TYR A 146 13.86 3.25 -1.63
C TYR A 146 15.17 4.02 -1.36
N SER A 147 15.44 5.12 -2.09
CA SER A 147 16.78 5.75 -2.09
C SER A 147 16.82 7.22 -1.64
N VAL A 148 15.71 7.79 -1.19
CA VAL A 148 15.61 9.23 -0.96
C VAL A 148 15.95 9.61 0.47
N PRO A 149 16.87 10.60 0.68
CA PRO A 149 17.11 11.16 1.99
C PRO A 149 15.88 11.88 2.52
N GLN A 150 15.56 11.62 3.78
CA GLN A 150 14.38 12.07 4.51
C GLN A 150 14.24 13.58 4.77
N ALA A 151 15.04 14.42 4.11
CA ALA A 151 15.03 15.86 4.34
C ALA A 151 13.85 16.60 3.67
N THR A 152 13.15 15.96 2.74
CA THR A 152 12.03 16.59 2.02
C THR A 152 10.72 16.15 2.64
N LYS A 153 10.23 16.90 3.62
CA LYS A 153 9.02 16.61 4.40
C LYS A 153 7.69 16.71 3.63
N ASN A 154 7.73 17.05 2.36
CA ASN A 154 6.55 17.09 1.49
C ASN A 154 6.79 16.14 0.31
N ALA A 155 6.19 14.97 0.37
CA ALA A 155 6.26 13.97 -0.70
C ALA A 155 5.83 14.53 -2.07
N LEU A 156 4.86 15.43 -2.09
CA LEU A 156 4.41 16.15 -3.29
C LEU A 156 5.53 17.01 -3.91
N GLY A 157 6.27 17.74 -3.06
CA GLY A 157 7.44 18.52 -3.48
C GLY A 157 8.57 17.65 -4.03
N HIS A 158 8.67 16.40 -3.52
CA HIS A 158 9.67 15.46 -3.99
C HIS A 158 9.34 14.89 -5.37
N PHE A 159 8.08 14.58 -5.65
CA PHE A 159 7.62 14.13 -6.97
C PHE A 159 7.79 15.24 -8.02
N ALA A 160 7.36 16.48 -7.68
CA ALA A 160 7.59 17.65 -8.50
C ALA A 160 9.09 17.90 -8.70
N TYR A 161 9.92 17.77 -7.67
CA TYR A 161 11.37 17.91 -7.75
C TYR A 161 12.04 16.86 -8.63
N ILE A 162 11.58 15.60 -8.58
CA ILE A 162 12.06 14.54 -9.47
C ILE A 162 11.68 14.86 -10.92
N LEU A 163 10.45 15.29 -11.17
CA LEU A 163 10.01 15.70 -12.50
C LEU A 163 10.71 16.96 -12.99
N GLU A 164 10.92 17.96 -12.13
CA GLU A 164 11.70 19.17 -12.45
C GLU A 164 13.19 18.87 -12.67
N GLY A 165 13.74 17.90 -11.93
CA GLY A 165 15.12 17.42 -12.11
C GLY A 165 15.34 16.65 -13.41
N MET A 166 14.27 16.13 -14.02
CA MET A 166 14.28 15.54 -15.36
C MET A 166 14.24 16.63 -16.43
N LYS A 167 15.33 17.41 -16.53
CA LYS A 167 15.44 18.51 -17.48
C LYS A 167 15.33 18.10 -18.95
N ASP A 168 15.52 16.81 -19.24
CA ASP A 168 15.42 16.25 -20.56
C ASP A 168 14.26 15.25 -20.62
N LEU A 169 13.23 15.54 -21.41
CA LEU A 169 12.15 14.61 -21.75
C LEU A 169 12.70 13.29 -22.29
N ASP A 170 13.85 13.32 -22.94
CA ASP A 170 14.56 12.15 -23.47
C ASP A 170 15.04 11.17 -22.38
N SER A 171 15.13 11.62 -21.13
CA SER A 171 15.46 10.75 -19.99
C SER A 171 14.28 9.90 -19.50
N LEU A 172 13.06 10.27 -19.85
CA LEU A 172 11.84 9.53 -19.53
C LEU A 172 11.71 8.33 -20.47
N ARG A 173 11.59 7.14 -19.91
CA ARG A 173 11.33 5.93 -20.71
C ARG A 173 9.85 5.61 -20.65
N PRO A 174 9.11 5.73 -21.77
CA PRO A 174 7.72 5.36 -21.82
C PRO A 174 7.57 3.83 -21.86
N TYR A 175 6.48 3.38 -21.28
CA TYR A 175 5.97 2.02 -21.42
C TYR A 175 4.75 2.07 -22.34
N ARG A 176 4.80 1.35 -23.43
CA ARG A 176 3.62 1.17 -24.27
C ARG A 176 2.76 0.08 -23.67
N CYS A 177 1.57 0.45 -23.25
CA CYS A 177 0.64 -0.50 -22.65
C CYS A 177 -0.80 -0.20 -23.06
N ARG A 178 -1.61 -1.25 -22.95
CA ARG A 178 -3.05 -1.20 -23.05
C ARG A 178 -3.62 -1.66 -21.72
N VAL A 179 -4.48 -0.84 -21.16
CA VAL A 179 -5.18 -1.11 -19.91
C VAL A 179 -6.66 -1.19 -20.21
N GLU A 180 -7.26 -2.31 -19.88
CA GLU A 180 -8.69 -2.54 -20.03
C GLU A 180 -9.33 -2.54 -18.63
N THR A 181 -10.33 -1.70 -18.45
CA THR A 181 -11.21 -1.70 -17.29
C THR A 181 -12.56 -2.27 -17.72
N GLY A 182 -13.49 -2.45 -16.79
CA GLY A 182 -14.83 -2.91 -17.16
C GLY A 182 -15.61 -1.94 -18.07
N GLU A 183 -15.22 -0.68 -18.12
CA GLU A 183 -15.96 0.39 -18.81
C GLU A 183 -15.15 1.03 -19.94
N GLU A 184 -13.83 1.13 -19.82
CA GLU A 184 -12.97 1.88 -20.74
C GLU A 184 -11.69 1.11 -21.10
N THR A 185 -11.11 1.48 -22.22
CA THR A 185 -9.79 1.00 -22.65
C THR A 185 -8.86 2.18 -22.84
N PHE A 186 -7.72 2.15 -22.18
CA PHE A 186 -6.66 3.14 -22.30
C PHE A 186 -5.49 2.52 -23.04
N GLU A 187 -5.08 3.13 -24.15
CA GLU A 187 -3.91 2.70 -24.90
C GLU A 187 -2.97 3.88 -25.13
N GLY A 188 -1.67 3.63 -25.04
CA GLY A 188 -0.68 4.66 -25.29
C GLY A 188 0.66 4.43 -24.60
N GLU A 189 1.44 5.50 -24.57
CA GLU A 189 2.73 5.56 -23.90
C GLU A 189 2.60 6.25 -22.55
N PHE A 190 2.97 5.54 -21.51
CA PHE A 190 2.86 5.98 -20.12
C PHE A 190 4.23 5.93 -19.45
N ILE A 191 4.55 6.96 -18.69
CA ILE A 191 5.78 7.01 -17.87
C ILE A 191 5.59 6.36 -16.51
N PHE A 192 4.34 6.25 -16.05
CA PHE A 192 3.98 5.64 -14.77
C PHE A 192 2.56 5.09 -14.84
N GLY A 193 2.34 3.98 -14.15
CA GLY A 193 1.01 3.46 -13.90
C GLY A 193 0.94 2.80 -12.53
N ALA A 194 -0.20 2.96 -11.86
CA ALA A 194 -0.49 2.33 -10.59
C ALA A 194 -1.94 1.85 -10.53
N VAL A 195 -2.12 0.65 -10.01
CA VAL A 195 -3.40 0.10 -9.57
C VAL A 195 -3.32 -0.01 -8.06
N CYS A 196 -4.24 0.61 -7.36
CA CYS A 196 -4.17 0.70 -5.90
C CYS A 196 -5.51 0.51 -5.21
N ASN A 197 -5.43 0.06 -3.97
CA ASN A 197 -6.52 -0.01 -3.01
C ASN A 197 -6.12 0.84 -1.80
N SER A 198 -6.12 2.17 -1.97
CA SER A 198 -5.59 3.08 -0.96
C SER A 198 -5.91 4.53 -1.29
N THR A 199 -6.06 5.35 -0.29
CA THR A 199 -6.22 6.81 -0.41
C THR A 199 -4.89 7.56 -0.54
N SER A 200 -3.75 6.85 -0.50
CA SER A 200 -2.40 7.43 -0.62
C SER A 200 -1.50 6.52 -1.42
N LEU A 201 -0.66 7.09 -2.27
CA LEU A 201 0.28 6.41 -3.14
C LEU A 201 1.71 6.89 -2.89
N GLY A 202 2.51 6.05 -2.20
CA GLY A 202 3.93 6.28 -1.94
C GLY A 202 4.20 7.54 -1.12
N GLY A 203 3.22 8.05 -0.34
CA GLY A 203 3.29 9.34 0.32
C GLY A 203 3.30 10.53 -0.65
N ILE A 204 3.14 10.29 -1.95
CA ILE A 204 3.32 11.27 -3.02
C ILE A 204 1.98 11.81 -3.50
N MET A 205 1.04 10.94 -3.76
CA MET A 205 -0.29 11.29 -4.25
C MET A 205 -1.35 10.87 -3.24
N LYS A 206 -2.29 11.76 -2.98
CA LYS A 206 -3.46 11.48 -2.15
C LYS A 206 -4.66 11.40 -3.06
N LEU A 207 -5.40 10.33 -2.99
CA LEU A 207 -6.68 10.17 -3.65
C LEU A 207 -7.78 10.71 -2.74
N ASP A 208 -8.89 11.14 -3.33
CA ASP A 208 -10.05 11.61 -2.59
C ASP A 208 -10.66 10.42 -1.80
N PRO A 209 -10.63 10.46 -0.46
CA PRO A 209 -11.16 9.36 0.34
C PRO A 209 -12.64 9.06 0.11
N SER A 210 -13.40 10.03 -0.40
CA SER A 210 -14.82 9.83 -0.70
C SER A 210 -15.06 8.99 -1.96
N ARG A 211 -14.02 8.78 -2.76
CA ARG A 211 -14.07 8.01 -4.01
C ARG A 211 -13.41 6.64 -3.91
N VAL A 212 -12.63 6.40 -2.87
CA VAL A 212 -11.90 5.14 -2.67
C VAL A 212 -12.71 4.25 -1.72
N GLN A 213 -13.20 3.13 -2.24
CA GLN A 213 -13.82 2.07 -1.44
C GLN A 213 -12.91 0.85 -1.51
N MET A 214 -12.44 0.38 -0.36
CA MET A 214 -11.39 -0.64 -0.30
C MET A 214 -11.94 -2.08 -0.24
N ASP A 215 -13.26 -2.25 -0.38
CA ASP A 215 -14.00 -3.50 -0.23
C ASP A 215 -15.13 -3.68 -1.27
N ASP A 216 -15.06 -2.98 -2.41
CA ASP A 216 -16.08 -2.98 -3.45
C ASP A 216 -15.76 -3.88 -4.66
N GLY A 217 -14.65 -4.61 -4.59
CA GLY A 217 -14.15 -5.48 -5.67
C GLY A 217 -13.50 -4.73 -6.82
N ALA A 218 -13.17 -3.45 -6.63
CA ALA A 218 -12.57 -2.60 -7.66
C ALA A 218 -11.32 -1.87 -7.11
N PHE A 219 -10.52 -1.35 -8.02
CA PHE A 219 -9.26 -0.66 -7.70
C PHE A 219 -9.17 0.66 -8.44
N GLU A 220 -8.54 1.63 -7.82
CA GLU A 220 -8.19 2.89 -8.46
C GLU A 220 -7.07 2.67 -9.47
N LEU A 221 -7.26 3.19 -10.68
CA LEU A 221 -6.24 3.22 -11.71
C LEU A 221 -5.72 4.64 -11.90
N LEU A 222 -4.41 4.78 -11.85
CA LEU A 222 -3.70 6.02 -12.15
C LEU A 222 -2.69 5.78 -13.24
N LEU A 223 -2.75 6.56 -14.32
CA LEU A 223 -1.82 6.51 -15.42
C LEU A 223 -1.27 7.90 -15.74
N LEU A 224 0.05 8.03 -15.83
CA LEU A 224 0.73 9.24 -16.28
C LEU A 224 1.20 9.04 -17.73
N ARG A 225 0.61 9.76 -18.66
CA ARG A 225 1.03 9.75 -20.06
C ARG A 225 2.41 10.37 -20.24
N MET A 226 3.14 9.90 -21.23
CA MET A 226 4.39 10.53 -21.63
C MET A 226 4.14 11.98 -22.06
N PRO A 227 4.71 12.99 -21.37
CA PRO A 227 4.62 14.38 -21.78
C PRO A 227 5.40 14.56 -23.09
N LYS A 228 4.82 15.24 -24.07
CA LYS A 228 5.42 15.46 -25.39
C LYS A 228 6.16 16.81 -25.47
N THR A 229 5.78 17.74 -24.61
CA THR A 229 6.33 19.08 -24.57
C THR A 229 6.69 19.49 -23.15
N ALA A 230 7.54 20.50 -23.00
CA ALA A 230 7.84 21.09 -21.70
C ALA A 230 6.57 21.66 -21.00
N PHE A 231 5.60 22.12 -21.79
CA PHE A 231 4.32 22.60 -21.27
C PHE A 231 3.48 21.45 -20.70
N ASP A 232 3.46 20.28 -21.37
CA ASP A 232 2.77 19.08 -20.85
C ASP A 232 3.38 18.64 -19.51
N LEU A 233 4.73 18.68 -19.42
CA LEU A 233 5.43 18.34 -18.19
C LEU A 233 5.08 19.30 -17.05
N GLN A 234 5.08 20.61 -17.31
CA GLN A 234 4.67 21.61 -16.31
C GLN A 234 3.21 21.44 -15.90
N SER A 235 2.34 21.16 -16.85
CA SER A 235 0.91 20.90 -16.60
C SER A 235 0.72 19.65 -15.73
N LEU A 236 1.48 18.58 -15.98
CA LEU A 236 1.46 17.36 -15.20
C LEU A 236 1.93 17.62 -13.74
N ILE A 237 3.03 18.35 -13.57
CA ILE A 237 3.54 18.75 -12.24
C ILE A 237 2.49 19.57 -11.48
N ALA A 238 1.87 20.53 -12.15
CA ALA A 238 0.83 21.37 -11.57
C ALA A 238 -0.41 20.56 -11.18
N ALA A 239 -0.85 19.64 -12.03
CA ALA A 239 -2.00 18.76 -11.77
C ALA A 239 -1.76 17.89 -10.54
N ILE A 240 -0.61 17.22 -10.45
CA ILE A 240 -0.24 16.40 -9.28
C ILE A 240 -0.15 17.26 -8.02
N SER A 241 0.48 18.44 -8.11
CA SER A 241 0.63 19.35 -6.97
C SER A 241 -0.70 19.88 -6.41
N ARG A 242 -1.70 20.01 -7.27
CA ARG A 242 -3.06 20.48 -6.91
C ARG A 242 -4.02 19.35 -6.62
N MET A 243 -3.59 18.08 -6.74
CA MET A 243 -4.47 16.90 -6.69
C MET A 243 -5.63 16.99 -7.72
N ASP A 244 -5.35 17.59 -8.86
CA ASP A 244 -6.29 17.70 -9.98
C ASP A 244 -6.02 16.55 -10.96
N TYR A 245 -6.86 15.54 -10.90
CA TYR A 245 -6.71 14.32 -11.70
C TYR A 245 -7.38 14.40 -13.08
N ASN A 246 -7.86 15.57 -13.51
CA ASN A 246 -8.52 15.79 -14.79
C ASN A 246 -7.57 16.37 -15.87
N GLY A 247 -6.27 16.33 -15.63
CA GLY A 247 -5.27 16.89 -16.56
C GLY A 247 -5.03 16.04 -17.80
N PRO A 248 -4.58 16.62 -18.91
CA PRO A 248 -4.41 15.92 -20.20
C PRO A 248 -3.38 14.78 -20.16
N CYS A 249 -2.41 14.84 -19.26
CA CYS A 249 -1.38 13.82 -19.08
C CYS A 249 -1.64 12.90 -17.88
N LEU A 250 -2.72 13.09 -17.14
CA LEU A 250 -3.08 12.35 -15.95
C LEU A 250 -4.45 11.71 -16.19
N LEU A 251 -4.49 10.38 -16.15
CA LEU A 251 -5.72 9.61 -16.18
C LEU A 251 -5.92 8.98 -14.82
N TYR A 252 -7.05 9.24 -14.24
CA TYR A 252 -7.50 8.63 -13.00
C TYR A 252 -8.90 8.08 -13.23
N THR A 253 -9.09 6.80 -12.91
CA THR A 253 -10.41 6.20 -12.85
C THR A 253 -10.61 5.65 -11.45
N SER A 254 -11.73 6.01 -10.86
CA SER A 254 -12.28 5.33 -9.70
C SER A 254 -13.51 4.60 -10.19
N PRO A 255 -13.71 3.33 -9.84
CA PRO A 255 -14.97 2.68 -10.15
C PRO A 255 -16.08 3.51 -9.54
N SER A 256 -17.06 3.89 -10.35
CA SER A 256 -18.24 4.59 -9.84
C SER A 256 -18.89 3.68 -8.81
N PRO A 257 -19.27 4.16 -7.62
CA PRO A 257 -20.08 3.37 -6.72
C PRO A 257 -21.29 2.92 -7.54
N ARG A 258 -21.43 1.61 -7.74
CA ARG A 258 -22.63 1.08 -8.38
C ARG A 258 -23.78 1.58 -7.55
N ASP A 259 -24.66 2.36 -8.17
CA ASP A 259 -25.95 2.68 -7.58
C ASP A 259 -26.56 1.39 -7.06
N SER A 260 -26.59 1.22 -5.75
CA SER A 260 -27.22 0.10 -5.06
C SER A 260 -28.73 0.24 -5.12
N THR A 261 -29.26 0.63 -6.29
CA THR A 261 -30.68 0.68 -6.60
C THR A 261 -30.96 -0.25 -7.77
N SER A 262 -30.90 -1.54 -7.49
CA SER A 262 -31.75 -2.49 -8.20
C SER A 262 -32.00 -3.71 -7.32
N SER A 263 -33.14 -3.63 -6.65
CA SER A 263 -34.08 -4.69 -6.18
C SER A 263 -33.50 -6.06 -5.85
#